data_e7d066002844ad305906bb27f8e1f48a
#
_entry.id   e7d066002844ad305906bb27f8e1f48a
#
_cell.length_a   1.000
_cell.length_b   1.000
_cell.length_c   1.000
_cell.angle_alpha   90.00
_cell.angle_beta   90.00
_cell.angle_gamma   90.00
#
_symmetry.space_group_name_H-M   'P 1'
#
loop_
_entity.id
_entity.type
_entity.pdbx_description
1 polymer ?
#
loop_
_entity_poly.entity_id
_entity_poly.type
_entity_poly.pdbx_seq_one_letter_code
_entity_poly.pdbx_strand_id
1 'polypeptide(L)'
;AGGTEPLPADLDGGSLKDVWFNGDDGKVVRNTEELVFHFPWHTGVPESVIRVGDYKLRKNLDTLEYELYNVANDLSEKKNLASQMPEMVASLDKRRTEYLNKVNAETVTTTRRNYLAQLQGGWIENGEQRLAKLKAELAADPTNKQKAYAVDVSQNHVNFQASQEEKCIRMIKLHEERGTAETN
;
A
#
# COMPACT_ATOMS: atom_id res chain seq x y z
N ALA A 1 -4.16 21.59 27.94
CA ALA A 1 -3.87 22.82 27.34
C ALA A 1 -5.08 23.71 27.14
N GLY A 2 -5.80 24.43 27.49
CA GLY A 2 -6.98 25.29 27.45
C GLY A 2 -7.09 26.20 26.21
N GLY A 3 -6.72 25.70 25.05
CA GLY A 3 -6.94 26.44 23.80
C GLY A 3 -8.43 26.64 23.53
N THR A 4 -8.83 27.87 23.25
CA THR A 4 -10.22 28.26 22.93
C THR A 4 -10.46 28.39 21.44
N GLU A 5 -9.40 28.35 20.63
CA GLU A 5 -9.50 28.45 19.19
C GLU A 5 -10.10 27.19 18.59
N PRO A 6 -11.03 27.32 17.63
CA PRO A 6 -11.55 26.16 16.93
C PRO A 6 -10.43 25.45 16.15
N LEU A 7 -10.49 24.11 16.13
CA LEU A 7 -9.57 23.32 15.31
C LEU A 7 -9.83 23.64 13.83
N PRO A 8 -8.78 23.61 12.96
CA PRO A 8 -8.96 23.71 11.52
C PRO A 8 -9.98 22.70 11.01
N ALA A 9 -10.83 23.12 10.08
CA ALA A 9 -11.93 22.30 9.57
C ALA A 9 -11.48 21.13 8.69
N ASP A 10 -10.22 21.14 8.26
CA ASP A 10 -9.57 20.14 7.40
C ASP A 10 -8.74 19.08 8.17
N LEU A 11 -8.84 19.07 9.50
CA LEU A 11 -8.19 18.03 10.30
C LEU A 11 -8.92 16.69 10.19
N ASP A 12 -8.15 15.62 9.91
CA ASP A 12 -8.65 14.24 9.91
C ASP A 12 -8.91 13.71 11.32
N GLY A 13 -8.24 14.26 12.33
CA GLY A 13 -8.39 13.88 13.73
C GLY A 13 -9.52 14.61 14.43
N GLY A 14 -9.80 14.18 15.66
CA GLY A 14 -10.76 14.82 16.55
C GLY A 14 -10.17 15.08 17.93
N SER A 15 -10.88 15.90 18.73
CA SER A 15 -10.48 16.18 20.09
C SER A 15 -10.60 14.94 20.98
N LEU A 16 -9.55 14.60 21.71
CA LEU A 16 -9.54 13.54 22.73
C LEU A 16 -10.09 14.03 24.08
N LYS A 17 -10.48 15.30 24.18
CA LYS A 17 -10.91 15.91 25.45
C LYS A 17 -12.02 15.11 26.12
N ASP A 18 -13.03 14.71 25.35
CA ASP A 18 -14.18 13.98 25.89
C ASP A 18 -13.77 12.59 26.44
N VAL A 19 -12.88 11.88 25.75
CA VAL A 19 -12.31 10.62 26.22
C VAL A 19 -11.50 10.80 27.51
N TRP A 20 -10.76 11.89 27.63
CA TRP A 20 -9.95 12.14 28.83
C TRP A 20 -10.79 12.43 30.08
N PHE A 21 -11.96 13.08 29.92
CA PHE A 21 -12.82 13.45 31.04
C PHE A 21 -13.88 12.40 31.37
N ASN A 22 -14.32 11.61 30.38
CA ASN A 22 -15.43 10.66 30.48
C ASN A 22 -14.99 9.19 30.31
N GLY A 23 -13.69 8.92 30.14
CA GLY A 23 -13.16 7.56 30.00
C GLY A 23 -13.82 6.79 28.86
N ASP A 24 -14.32 5.60 29.14
CA ASP A 24 -14.91 4.69 28.16
C ASP A 24 -16.24 5.22 27.55
N ASP A 25 -16.93 6.14 28.21
CA ASP A 25 -18.13 6.80 27.69
C ASP A 25 -17.80 7.99 26.77
N GLY A 26 -16.55 8.43 26.76
CA GLY A 26 -16.08 9.55 25.95
C GLY A 26 -15.97 9.21 24.47
N LYS A 27 -16.26 10.20 23.61
CA LYS A 27 -16.23 10.02 22.15
C LYS A 27 -15.28 11.02 21.49
N VAL A 28 -14.57 10.52 20.48
CA VAL A 28 -13.81 11.36 19.55
C VAL A 28 -14.72 11.76 18.41
N VAL A 29 -15.12 13.06 18.35
CA VAL A 29 -15.87 13.60 17.22
C VAL A 29 -14.89 14.00 16.13
N ARG A 30 -15.04 13.43 14.95
CA ARG A 30 -14.22 13.68 13.77
C ARG A 30 -15.07 14.33 12.66
N ASN A 31 -14.41 15.03 11.75
CA ASN A 31 -15.07 15.64 10.60
C ASN A 31 -15.56 14.60 9.57
N THR A 32 -14.89 13.43 9.55
CA THR A 32 -15.27 12.29 8.71
C THR A 32 -15.49 11.06 9.59
N GLU A 33 -16.46 10.25 9.25
CA GLU A 33 -16.75 9.00 9.92
C GLU A 33 -15.73 7.92 9.54
N GLU A 34 -15.31 7.93 8.25
CA GLU A 34 -14.39 6.95 7.70
C GLU A 34 -12.94 7.13 8.17
N LEU A 35 -12.27 5.99 8.33
CA LEU A 35 -10.81 5.88 8.42
C LEU A 35 -10.33 5.20 7.14
N VAL A 36 -9.48 5.87 6.38
CA VAL A 36 -8.92 5.33 5.12
C VAL A 36 -7.42 5.17 5.25
N PHE A 37 -6.92 4.00 4.86
CA PHE A 37 -5.51 3.66 4.79
C PHE A 37 -5.21 3.19 3.37
N HIS A 38 -4.25 3.82 2.71
CA HIS A 38 -3.94 3.53 1.32
C HIS A 38 -2.44 3.34 1.13
N PHE A 39 -2.05 2.13 0.71
CA PHE A 39 -0.67 1.74 0.49
C PHE A 39 -0.53 1.17 -0.93
N PRO A 40 -0.47 2.03 -1.98
CA PRO A 40 -0.40 1.61 -3.38
C PRO A 40 0.93 0.94 -3.72
N TRP A 41 1.94 1.17 -2.89
CA TRP A 41 3.24 0.52 -2.95
C TRP A 41 3.64 -0.02 -1.58
N HIS A 42 3.80 -1.35 -1.48
CA HIS A 42 4.31 -1.98 -0.28
C HIS A 42 5.22 -3.17 -0.67
N THR A 43 6.23 -3.47 0.16
CA THR A 43 7.09 -4.65 -0.03
C THR A 43 6.35 -5.98 0.11
N GLY A 44 5.19 -5.97 0.79
CA GLY A 44 4.24 -7.07 0.86
C GLY A 44 3.13 -6.93 -0.17
N VAL A 45 1.88 -7.00 0.28
CA VAL A 45 0.68 -6.84 -0.54
C VAL A 45 0.25 -5.37 -0.52
N PRO A 46 0.22 -4.66 -1.66
CA PRO A 46 -0.34 -3.31 -1.69
C PRO A 46 -1.84 -3.40 -1.46
N GLU A 47 -2.35 -2.49 -0.62
CA GLU A 47 -3.74 -2.54 -0.19
C GLU A 47 -4.34 -1.16 0.05
N SER A 48 -5.65 -1.11 -0.02
CA SER A 48 -6.44 0.05 0.37
C SER A 48 -7.57 -0.37 1.28
N VAL A 49 -7.70 0.29 2.41
CA VAL A 49 -8.62 -0.08 3.48
C VAL A 49 -9.52 1.11 3.81
N ILE A 50 -10.79 0.86 4.02
CA ILE A 50 -11.71 1.81 4.65
C ILE A 50 -12.41 1.16 5.83
N ARG A 51 -12.50 1.87 6.95
CA ARG A 51 -13.32 1.51 8.09
C ARG A 51 -14.40 2.55 8.32
N VAL A 52 -15.63 2.08 8.46
CA VAL A 52 -16.80 2.90 8.79
C VAL A 52 -17.60 2.17 9.87
N GLY A 53 -17.69 2.76 11.04
CA GLY A 53 -18.32 2.11 12.19
C GLY A 53 -17.67 0.74 12.49
N ASP A 54 -18.49 -0.31 12.49
CA ASP A 54 -18.08 -1.67 12.78
C ASP A 54 -17.50 -2.43 11.60
N TYR A 55 -17.61 -1.88 10.38
CA TYR A 55 -17.18 -2.56 9.17
C TYR A 55 -15.85 -2.05 8.66
N LYS A 56 -14.98 -2.99 8.27
CA LYS A 56 -13.70 -2.75 7.61
C LYS A 56 -13.70 -3.46 6.27
N LEU A 57 -13.55 -2.70 5.19
CA LEU A 57 -13.33 -3.20 3.84
C LEU A 57 -11.86 -3.06 3.49
N ARG A 58 -11.25 -4.14 3.05
CA ARG A 58 -9.89 -4.21 2.51
C ARG A 58 -9.96 -4.56 1.03
N LYS A 59 -9.27 -3.81 0.20
CA LYS A 59 -9.05 -4.11 -1.23
C LYS A 59 -7.59 -4.46 -1.44
N ASN A 60 -7.34 -5.66 -1.92
CA ASN A 60 -6.02 -6.05 -2.43
C ASN A 60 -5.80 -5.36 -3.78
N LEU A 61 -4.75 -4.55 -3.89
CA LEU A 61 -4.50 -3.77 -5.10
C LEU A 61 -3.72 -4.56 -6.18
N ASP A 62 -3.19 -5.74 -5.84
CA ASP A 62 -2.57 -6.65 -6.81
C ASP A 62 -3.60 -7.58 -7.47
N THR A 63 -4.58 -8.11 -6.72
CA THR A 63 -5.62 -9.03 -7.24
C THR A 63 -6.96 -8.35 -7.50
N LEU A 64 -7.17 -7.16 -6.94
CA LEU A 64 -8.43 -6.40 -6.94
C LEU A 64 -9.57 -7.10 -6.16
N GLU A 65 -9.24 -8.07 -5.33
CA GLU A 65 -10.19 -8.76 -4.47
C GLU A 65 -10.53 -7.95 -3.23
N TYR A 66 -11.73 -8.19 -2.71
CA TYR A 66 -12.23 -7.54 -1.51
C TYR A 66 -12.35 -8.51 -0.35
N GLU A 67 -12.05 -8.01 0.83
CA GLU A 67 -12.33 -8.66 2.12
C GLU A 67 -13.12 -7.69 2.99
N LEU A 68 -14.25 -8.15 3.53
CA LEU A 68 -15.11 -7.37 4.41
C LEU A 68 -15.21 -8.04 5.77
N TYR A 69 -14.99 -7.27 6.83
CA TYR A 69 -15.02 -7.76 8.21
C TYR A 69 -15.91 -6.88 9.09
N ASN A 70 -16.64 -7.51 10.02
CA ASN A 70 -17.28 -6.81 11.12
C ASN A 70 -16.35 -6.85 12.34
N VAL A 71 -15.54 -5.81 12.50
CA VAL A 71 -14.47 -5.77 13.52
C VAL A 71 -14.97 -5.60 14.95
N ALA A 72 -16.26 -5.28 15.16
CA ALA A 72 -16.85 -5.29 16.51
C ALA A 72 -17.09 -6.72 17.00
N ASN A 73 -17.45 -7.65 16.11
CA ASN A 73 -17.76 -9.03 16.45
C ASN A 73 -16.64 -10.01 16.09
N ASP A 74 -15.71 -9.60 15.22
CA ASP A 74 -14.59 -10.40 14.72
C ASP A 74 -13.32 -9.55 14.64
N LEU A 75 -12.77 -9.20 15.79
CA LEU A 75 -11.54 -8.41 15.90
C LEU A 75 -10.33 -9.08 15.21
N SER A 76 -10.35 -10.40 15.10
CA SER A 76 -9.28 -11.20 14.49
C SER A 76 -9.42 -11.35 12.97
N GLU A 77 -10.45 -10.75 12.35
CA GLU A 77 -10.68 -10.74 10.90
C GLU A 77 -10.66 -12.14 10.27
N LYS A 78 -11.28 -13.12 10.94
CA LYS A 78 -11.29 -14.53 10.50
C LYS A 78 -12.39 -14.84 9.49
N LYS A 79 -13.50 -14.07 9.53
CA LYS A 79 -14.69 -14.32 8.72
C LYS A 79 -14.86 -13.23 7.67
N ASN A 80 -14.42 -13.51 6.45
CA ASN A 80 -14.66 -12.62 5.31
C ASN A 80 -16.16 -12.65 4.93
N LEU A 81 -16.80 -11.49 4.97
CA LEU A 81 -18.22 -11.28 4.66
C LEU A 81 -18.46 -10.75 3.24
N ALA A 82 -17.42 -10.52 2.44
CA ALA A 82 -17.52 -9.84 1.15
C ALA A 82 -18.53 -10.50 0.19
N SER A 83 -18.53 -11.84 0.13
CA SER A 83 -19.48 -12.59 -0.71
C SER A 83 -20.92 -12.58 -0.20
N GLN A 84 -21.11 -12.37 1.12
CA GLN A 84 -22.42 -12.37 1.77
C GLN A 84 -23.06 -10.98 1.76
N MET A 85 -22.27 -9.91 1.63
CA MET A 85 -22.71 -8.52 1.72
C MET A 85 -22.19 -7.66 0.55
N PRO A 86 -22.48 -8.02 -0.70
CA PRO A 86 -21.92 -7.33 -1.88
C PRO A 86 -22.33 -5.86 -1.98
N GLU A 87 -23.53 -5.50 -1.50
CA GLU A 87 -23.99 -4.11 -1.48
C GLU A 87 -23.18 -3.25 -0.48
N MET A 88 -22.81 -3.82 0.67
CA MET A 88 -21.95 -3.15 1.64
C MET A 88 -20.53 -2.96 1.06
N VAL A 89 -19.99 -3.97 0.38
CA VAL A 89 -18.70 -3.86 -0.32
C VAL A 89 -18.74 -2.71 -1.33
N ALA A 90 -19.77 -2.65 -2.18
CA ALA A 90 -19.92 -1.59 -3.19
C ALA A 90 -20.05 -0.19 -2.55
N SER A 91 -20.82 -0.07 -1.48
CA SER A 91 -21.01 1.19 -0.75
C SER A 91 -19.69 1.69 -0.12
N LEU A 92 -18.97 0.81 0.56
CA LEU A 92 -17.70 1.17 1.21
C LEU A 92 -16.60 1.45 0.18
N ASP A 93 -16.52 0.70 -0.92
CA ASP A 93 -15.55 0.94 -1.98
C ASP A 93 -15.80 2.28 -2.69
N LYS A 94 -17.06 2.65 -2.89
CA LYS A 94 -17.43 3.98 -3.39
C LYS A 94 -16.91 5.08 -2.46
N ARG A 95 -17.20 5.01 -1.15
CA ARG A 95 -16.72 5.99 -0.15
C ARG A 95 -15.20 6.07 -0.11
N ARG A 96 -14.52 4.91 -0.15
CA ARG A 96 -13.07 4.84 -0.21
C ARG A 96 -12.52 5.57 -1.45
N THR A 97 -13.10 5.32 -2.61
CA THR A 97 -12.69 5.92 -3.88
C THR A 97 -12.92 7.44 -3.87
N GLU A 98 -14.06 7.89 -3.39
CA GLU A 98 -14.37 9.31 -3.24
C GLU A 98 -13.39 10.03 -2.31
N TYR A 99 -13.01 9.38 -1.19
CA TYR A 99 -11.99 9.91 -0.28
C TYR A 99 -10.62 10.01 -0.96
N LEU A 100 -10.16 8.95 -1.62
CA LEU A 100 -8.87 8.92 -2.32
C LEU A 100 -8.79 10.00 -3.41
N ASN A 101 -9.87 10.20 -4.17
CA ASN A 101 -9.96 11.26 -5.17
C ASN A 101 -9.89 12.66 -4.53
N LYS A 102 -10.61 12.86 -3.42
CA LYS A 102 -10.63 14.14 -2.68
C LYS A 102 -9.23 14.54 -2.20
N VAL A 103 -8.43 13.59 -1.75
CA VAL A 103 -7.07 13.84 -1.24
C VAL A 103 -6.01 13.71 -2.33
N ASN A 104 -6.39 13.49 -3.59
CA ASN A 104 -5.49 13.26 -4.72
C ASN A 104 -4.43 12.19 -4.40
N ALA A 105 -4.88 11.05 -3.85
CA ALA A 105 -4.00 9.96 -3.47
C ALA A 105 -3.28 9.36 -4.68
N GLU A 106 -2.04 8.91 -4.50
CA GLU A 106 -1.31 8.18 -5.55
C GLU A 106 -2.05 6.90 -5.96
N THR A 107 -2.18 6.68 -7.26
CA THR A 107 -2.75 5.43 -7.78
C THR A 107 -1.69 4.34 -7.88
N VAL A 108 -2.13 3.07 -7.87
CA VAL A 108 -1.24 1.92 -8.12
C VAL A 108 -0.52 2.08 -9.46
N THR A 109 -1.25 2.50 -10.48
CA THR A 109 -0.69 2.69 -11.83
C THR A 109 0.40 3.76 -11.84
N THR A 110 0.14 4.93 -11.23
CA THR A 110 1.12 6.02 -11.12
C THR A 110 2.36 5.57 -10.35
N THR A 111 2.17 4.98 -9.18
CA THR A 111 3.27 4.49 -8.34
C THR A 111 4.11 3.42 -9.06
N ARG A 112 3.45 2.47 -9.76
CA ARG A 112 4.14 1.42 -10.52
C ARG A 112 4.89 1.99 -11.73
N ARG A 113 4.32 2.95 -12.45
CA ARG A 113 5.01 3.62 -13.57
C ARG A 113 6.24 4.38 -13.10
N ASN A 114 6.14 5.12 -12.00
CA ASN A 114 7.28 5.84 -11.43
C ASN A 114 8.41 4.89 -11.05
N TYR A 115 8.07 3.78 -10.38
CA TYR A 115 9.08 2.78 -10.02
C TYR A 115 9.66 2.06 -11.24
N LEU A 116 8.83 1.70 -12.22
CA LEU A 116 9.28 1.10 -13.47
C LEU A 116 10.26 2.03 -14.20
N ALA A 117 9.96 3.33 -14.26
CA ALA A 117 10.86 4.31 -14.85
C ALA A 117 12.23 4.38 -14.12
N GLN A 118 12.25 4.25 -12.80
CA GLN A 118 13.50 4.17 -12.05
C GLN A 118 14.29 2.88 -12.34
N LEU A 119 13.61 1.74 -12.42
CA LEU A 119 14.25 0.46 -12.79
C LEU A 119 14.88 0.56 -14.18
N GLN A 120 14.13 1.02 -15.17
CA GLN A 120 14.58 1.18 -16.56
C GLN A 120 15.54 2.37 -16.76
N GLY A 121 15.48 3.38 -15.89
CA GLY A 121 16.35 4.56 -15.90
C GLY A 121 17.78 4.30 -15.40
N GLY A 122 18.21 3.03 -15.33
CA GLY A 122 19.60 2.66 -15.07
C GLY A 122 19.82 1.82 -13.81
N TRP A 123 18.81 1.56 -12.98
CA TRP A 123 19.01 0.73 -11.78
C TRP A 123 19.35 -0.72 -12.14
N ILE A 124 18.67 -1.30 -13.13
CA ILE A 124 18.96 -2.66 -13.61
C ILE A 124 20.34 -2.70 -14.24
N GLU A 125 20.63 -1.79 -15.18
CA GLU A 125 21.93 -1.72 -15.86
C GLU A 125 23.10 -1.54 -14.89
N ASN A 126 22.97 -0.63 -13.93
CA ASN A 126 23.99 -0.42 -12.89
C ASN A 126 24.20 -1.67 -12.03
N GLY A 127 23.13 -2.38 -11.70
CA GLY A 127 23.16 -3.64 -10.98
C GLY A 127 23.93 -4.72 -11.75
N GLU A 128 23.65 -4.87 -13.03
CA GLU A 128 24.31 -5.82 -13.94
C GLU A 128 25.79 -5.49 -14.14
N GLN A 129 26.14 -4.21 -14.35
CA GLN A 129 27.53 -3.77 -14.45
C GLN A 129 28.33 -4.06 -13.17
N ARG A 130 27.73 -3.78 -12.00
CA ARG A 130 28.32 -4.11 -10.71
C ARG A 130 28.55 -5.62 -10.55
N LEU A 131 27.55 -6.42 -10.91
CA LEU A 131 27.64 -7.88 -10.86
C LEU A 131 28.73 -8.42 -11.78
N ALA A 132 28.82 -7.90 -13.02
CA ALA A 132 29.88 -8.29 -13.97
C ALA A 132 31.28 -8.01 -13.41
N LYS A 133 31.47 -6.82 -12.80
CA LYS A 133 32.73 -6.47 -12.12
C LYS A 133 33.08 -7.43 -11.00
N LEU A 134 32.13 -7.72 -10.11
CA LEU A 134 32.33 -8.65 -8.98
C LEU A 134 32.64 -10.07 -9.46
N LYS A 135 32.01 -10.54 -10.53
CA LYS A 135 32.35 -11.86 -11.15
C LYS A 135 33.75 -11.89 -11.71
N ALA A 136 34.23 -10.83 -12.35
CA ALA A 136 35.61 -10.74 -12.83
C ALA A 136 36.62 -10.71 -11.70
N GLU A 137 36.35 -10.01 -10.60
CA GLU A 137 37.18 -9.98 -9.41
C GLU A 137 37.25 -11.35 -8.70
N LEU A 138 36.13 -12.10 -8.70
CA LEU A 138 36.12 -13.48 -8.16
C LEU A 138 36.89 -14.45 -9.07
N ALA A 139 36.76 -14.29 -10.39
CA ALA A 139 37.52 -15.12 -11.35
C ALA A 139 39.04 -14.97 -11.20
N ALA A 140 39.49 -13.75 -10.82
CA ALA A 140 40.91 -13.51 -10.52
C ALA A 140 41.37 -14.09 -9.19
N ASP A 141 40.45 -14.39 -8.25
CA ASP A 141 40.75 -14.95 -6.93
C ASP A 141 39.59 -15.90 -6.49
N PRO A 142 39.51 -17.10 -7.11
CA PRO A 142 38.36 -17.99 -6.98
C PRO A 142 38.16 -18.58 -5.56
N THR A 143 39.16 -18.54 -4.72
CA THR A 143 39.07 -19.07 -3.35
C THR A 143 38.59 -18.06 -2.32
N ASN A 144 38.39 -16.84 -2.72
CA ASN A 144 38.01 -15.74 -1.84
C ASN A 144 36.52 -15.80 -1.48
N LYS A 145 36.22 -16.26 -0.29
CA LYS A 145 34.86 -16.43 0.21
C LYS A 145 34.08 -15.11 0.31
N GLN A 146 34.73 -13.97 0.60
CA GLN A 146 34.06 -12.66 0.68
C GLN A 146 33.65 -12.19 -0.71
N LYS A 147 34.48 -12.38 -1.74
CA LYS A 147 34.11 -12.06 -3.12
C LYS A 147 32.98 -12.96 -3.62
N ALA A 148 33.02 -14.26 -3.30
CA ALA A 148 31.96 -15.19 -3.64
C ALA A 148 30.62 -14.76 -3.01
N TYR A 149 30.59 -14.37 -1.75
CA TYR A 149 29.39 -13.84 -1.08
C TYR A 149 28.91 -12.55 -1.72
N ALA A 150 29.81 -11.62 -2.07
CA ALA A 150 29.44 -10.37 -2.74
C ALA A 150 28.79 -10.59 -4.13
N VAL A 151 29.27 -11.58 -4.88
CA VAL A 151 28.67 -12.00 -6.16
C VAL A 151 27.26 -12.55 -5.93
N ASP A 152 27.07 -13.43 -4.94
CA ASP A 152 25.77 -14.02 -4.65
C ASP A 152 24.74 -12.96 -4.24
N VAL A 153 25.09 -12.06 -3.33
CA VAL A 153 24.23 -10.94 -2.93
C VAL A 153 23.87 -10.05 -4.12
N SER A 154 24.84 -9.71 -4.97
CA SER A 154 24.62 -8.86 -6.13
C SER A 154 23.75 -9.56 -7.18
N GLN A 155 23.93 -10.87 -7.40
CA GLN A 155 23.08 -11.66 -8.31
C GLN A 155 21.64 -11.69 -7.82
N ASN A 156 21.41 -11.91 -6.54
CA ASN A 156 20.08 -11.90 -5.93
C ASN A 156 19.41 -10.53 -6.08
N HIS A 157 20.17 -9.44 -5.95
CA HIS A 157 19.66 -8.10 -6.16
C HIS A 157 19.23 -7.85 -7.61
N VAL A 158 20.03 -8.23 -8.60
CA VAL A 158 19.70 -8.13 -10.03
C VAL A 158 18.44 -8.94 -10.36
N ASN A 159 18.37 -10.18 -9.87
CA ASN A 159 17.19 -11.03 -10.06
C ASN A 159 15.93 -10.42 -9.44
N PHE A 160 16.06 -9.81 -8.25
CA PHE A 160 14.96 -9.10 -7.60
C PHE A 160 14.48 -7.91 -8.45
N GLN A 161 15.40 -7.06 -8.95
CA GLN A 161 15.06 -5.90 -9.79
C GLN A 161 14.32 -6.33 -11.07
N ALA A 162 14.78 -7.37 -11.76
CA ALA A 162 14.13 -7.92 -12.95
C ALA A 162 12.71 -8.42 -12.62
N SER A 163 12.56 -9.14 -11.52
CA SER A 163 11.26 -9.61 -11.02
C SER A 163 10.29 -8.47 -10.71
N GLN A 164 10.79 -7.35 -10.16
CA GLN A 164 9.96 -6.16 -9.88
C GLN A 164 9.55 -5.44 -11.16
N GLU A 165 10.41 -5.38 -12.18
CA GLU A 165 10.07 -4.83 -13.48
C GLU A 165 8.90 -5.59 -14.10
N GLU A 166 9.00 -6.91 -14.16
CA GLU A 166 7.96 -7.80 -14.70
C GLU A 166 6.63 -7.65 -13.94
N LYS A 167 6.71 -7.61 -12.59
CA LYS A 167 5.55 -7.38 -11.73
C LYS A 167 4.90 -6.01 -12.03
N CYS A 168 5.67 -4.94 -12.17
CA CYS A 168 5.14 -3.61 -12.46
C CYS A 168 4.39 -3.57 -13.81
N ILE A 169 4.99 -4.12 -14.87
CA ILE A 169 4.38 -4.18 -16.19
C ILE A 169 3.04 -4.93 -16.13
N ARG A 170 3.04 -6.11 -15.51
CA ARG A 170 1.81 -6.91 -15.36
C ARG A 170 0.71 -6.19 -14.59
N MET A 171 1.06 -5.51 -13.50
CA MET A 171 0.09 -4.82 -12.66
C MET A 171 -0.48 -3.56 -13.31
N ILE A 172 0.36 -2.79 -14.03
CA ILE A 172 -0.11 -1.65 -14.82
C ILE A 172 -1.16 -2.14 -15.83
N LYS A 173 -0.84 -3.19 -16.58
CA LYS A 173 -1.74 -3.78 -17.58
C LYS A 173 -3.05 -4.25 -16.97
N LEU A 174 -3.00 -4.95 -15.83
CA LEU A 174 -4.19 -5.44 -15.12
C LEU A 174 -5.13 -4.29 -14.73
N HIS A 175 -4.59 -3.20 -14.20
CA HIS A 175 -5.38 -2.05 -13.79
C HIS A 175 -5.97 -1.28 -14.98
N GLU A 176 -5.23 -1.17 -16.07
CA GLU A 176 -5.71 -0.55 -17.31
C GLU A 176 -6.85 -1.37 -17.95
N GLU A 177 -6.71 -2.68 -18.07
CA GLU A 177 -7.71 -3.57 -18.67
C GLU A 177 -9.02 -3.64 -17.86
N ARG A 178 -8.95 -3.55 -16.54
CA ARG A 178 -10.15 -3.61 -15.68
C ARG A 178 -10.85 -2.27 -15.51
N GLY A 179 -10.35 -1.21 -16.18
CA GLY A 179 -10.96 0.12 -16.09
C GLY A 179 -11.02 0.62 -14.64
N THR A 180 -10.17 0.09 -13.77
CA THR A 180 -9.91 0.68 -12.47
C THR A 180 -9.10 1.94 -12.70
N ALA A 181 -9.63 2.82 -13.55
CA ALA A 181 -9.32 4.21 -13.48
C ALA A 181 -9.73 4.62 -12.05
N GLU A 182 -8.79 4.46 -11.13
CA GLU A 182 -8.69 5.36 -10.02
C GLU A 182 -8.48 6.69 -10.75
N THR A 183 -9.61 7.28 -11.15
CA THR A 183 -9.65 8.52 -11.90
C THR A 183 -8.93 9.56 -11.10
N ASN A 184 -8.00 10.21 -11.76
CA ASN A 184 -7.39 11.45 -11.31
C ASN A 184 -8.41 12.44 -10.81
#